data_6492de0251162b386a171c41c7e43ad6
#
_entry.id   6492de0251162b386a171c41c7e43ad6
#
_cell.length_a   1.000
_cell.length_b   1.000
_cell.length_c   1.000
_cell.angle_alpha   90.00
_cell.angle_beta   90.00
_cell.angle_gamma   90.00
#
_symmetry.space_group_name_H-M   'P 1'
#
loop_
_entity.id
_entity.type
_entity.pdbx_description
1 polymer ?
#
loop_
_entity_poly.entity_id
_entity_poly.type
_entity_poly.pdbx_seq_one_letter_code
_entity_poly.pdbx_strand_id
1 'polypeptide(L)'
;MKKMLCSLLTVLLLVSCFAGTVNAAERAMGKFDVTVKAGELKPAKTGFPMAAGETVTINATYSPSSADVDFGLVDKNGRFHYLKGENGAFNEKIEIAVSGTYTFAIRNNSDVDIEVTGYVNY
;
A
#
# COMPACT_ATOMS: atom_id res chain seq x y z
N MET A 1 1.17 49.97 6.46
CA MET A 1 1.37 49.17 7.24
C MET A 1 0.40 48.18 7.43
N LYS A 2 -0.73 48.28 7.55
CA LYS A 2 -1.61 47.35 7.71
C LYS A 2 -1.64 46.37 6.64
N LYS A 3 -1.39 46.69 5.47
CA LYS A 3 -1.42 45.77 4.42
C LYS A 3 -0.52 44.68 4.57
N MET A 4 0.55 44.83 5.20
CA MET A 4 1.45 43.80 5.33
C MET A 4 0.89 42.67 6.10
N LEU A 5 0.16 42.93 7.11
CA LEU A 5 -0.41 41.94 7.93
C LEU A 5 -1.35 41.04 7.17
N CYS A 6 -2.11 41.65 6.32
CA CYS A 6 -3.05 40.85 5.57
C CYS A 6 -2.35 39.87 4.69
N SER A 7 -1.28 40.27 4.13
CA SER A 7 -0.54 39.39 3.27
C SER A 7 -0.05 38.21 4.02
N LEU A 8 0.41 38.44 5.18
CA LEU A 8 0.94 37.41 5.96
C LEU A 8 -0.09 36.35 6.25
N LEU A 9 -1.26 36.76 6.60
CA LEU A 9 -2.31 35.85 6.88
C LEU A 9 -2.64 35.01 5.70
N THR A 10 -2.67 35.59 4.56
CA THR A 10 -2.99 34.85 3.36
C THR A 10 -2.00 33.75 3.12
N VAL A 11 -0.78 34.02 3.35
CA VAL A 11 0.25 33.02 3.13
C VAL A 11 0.07 31.84 4.04
N LEU A 12 -0.25 32.09 5.27
CA LEU A 12 -0.43 31.03 6.20
C LEU A 12 -1.56 30.11 5.79
N LEU A 13 -2.61 30.68 5.31
CA LEU A 13 -3.72 29.89 4.87
C LEU A 13 -3.34 28.96 3.75
N LEU A 14 -2.59 29.44 2.83
CA LEU A 14 -2.17 28.62 1.73
C LEU A 14 -1.38 27.43 2.19
N VAL A 15 -0.53 27.63 3.13
CA VAL A 15 0.28 26.55 3.61
C VAL A 15 -0.58 25.47 4.24
N SER A 16 -1.56 25.84 4.98
CA SER A 16 -2.42 24.89 5.60
C SER A 16 -3.16 24.06 4.57
N CYS A 17 -3.69 24.69 3.59
CA CYS A 17 -4.42 23.99 2.57
C CYS A 17 -3.54 23.02 1.85
N PHE A 18 -2.32 23.43 1.61
CA PHE A 18 -1.40 22.62 0.92
C PHE A 18 -1.14 21.32 1.62
N ALA A 19 -0.95 21.35 2.89
CA ALA A 19 -0.68 20.17 3.65
C ALA A 19 -1.83 19.17 3.54
N GLY A 20 -3.03 19.63 3.62
CA GLY A 20 -4.17 18.76 3.52
C GLY A 20 -4.26 18.10 2.16
N THR A 21 -3.96 18.87 1.14
CA THR A 21 -4.02 18.35 -0.20
C THR A 21 -2.99 17.26 -0.43
N VAL A 22 -1.82 17.47 0.08
CA VAL A 22 -0.76 16.52 -0.10
C VAL A 22 -1.13 15.19 0.53
N ASN A 23 -1.68 15.21 1.70
CA ASN A 23 -2.08 14.00 2.37
C ASN A 23 -3.12 13.25 1.56
N ALA A 24 -4.05 13.95 1.01
CA ALA A 24 -5.08 13.30 0.23
C ALA A 24 -4.48 12.65 -1.01
N ALA A 25 -3.52 13.31 -1.61
CA ALA A 25 -2.90 12.78 -2.81
C ALA A 25 -2.12 11.51 -2.53
N GLU A 26 -1.58 11.39 -1.35
CA GLU A 26 -0.81 10.21 -1.05
C GLU A 26 -1.64 8.98 -0.83
N ARG A 27 -2.93 9.13 -0.66
CA ARG A 27 -3.77 7.99 -0.48
C ARG A 27 -4.31 7.53 -1.81
N ALA A 28 -3.41 7.15 -2.66
CA ALA A 28 -3.76 6.76 -4.01
C ALA A 28 -4.02 5.27 -4.10
N MET A 29 -4.70 4.86 -5.13
CA MET A 29 -4.96 3.47 -5.40
C MET A 29 -3.97 3.00 -6.45
N GLY A 30 -3.26 1.92 -6.18
CA GLY A 30 -2.31 1.36 -7.13
C GLY A 30 -2.86 0.07 -7.71
N LYS A 31 -3.01 -0.01 -9.01
CA LYS A 31 -3.44 -1.23 -9.67
C LYS A 31 -2.22 -2.05 -10.04
N PHE A 32 -2.37 -3.35 -10.05
CA PHE A 32 -1.26 -4.23 -10.43
C PHE A 32 -1.77 -5.46 -11.17
N ASP A 33 -0.89 -6.02 -11.99
CA ASP A 33 -1.19 -7.21 -12.77
C ASP A 33 0.17 -7.87 -12.95
N VAL A 34 0.47 -8.89 -12.18
CA VAL A 34 1.81 -9.47 -12.14
C VAL A 34 1.76 -10.99 -12.14
N THR A 35 2.86 -11.60 -12.57
CA THR A 35 3.07 -13.03 -12.45
C THR A 35 4.07 -13.23 -11.32
N VAL A 36 3.73 -14.09 -10.37
CA VAL A 36 4.62 -14.42 -9.28
C VAL A 36 5.03 -15.87 -9.45
N LYS A 37 6.31 -16.11 -9.59
CA LYS A 37 6.79 -17.45 -9.87
C LYS A 37 6.70 -18.33 -8.66
N ALA A 38 6.69 -19.65 -8.90
CA ALA A 38 6.63 -20.63 -7.83
C ALA A 38 7.71 -20.34 -6.79
N GLY A 39 7.31 -20.24 -5.52
CA GLY A 39 8.23 -20.01 -4.42
C GLY A 39 8.79 -18.60 -4.31
N GLU A 40 8.29 -17.66 -5.08
CA GLU A 40 8.83 -16.32 -5.11
C GLU A 40 8.09 -15.37 -4.15
N LEU A 41 8.85 -14.47 -3.52
CA LEU A 41 8.29 -13.31 -2.84
C LEU A 41 8.54 -12.13 -3.77
N LYS A 42 7.50 -11.53 -4.28
CA LYS A 42 7.64 -10.45 -5.25
C LYS A 42 7.18 -9.12 -4.66
N PRO A 43 8.09 -8.22 -4.33
CA PRO A 43 7.70 -6.90 -3.81
C PRO A 43 7.44 -5.94 -4.95
N ALA A 44 6.64 -4.93 -4.68
CA ALA A 44 6.41 -3.86 -5.63
C ALA A 44 7.69 -3.03 -5.77
N LYS A 45 7.76 -2.22 -6.81
CA LYS A 45 8.97 -1.44 -7.07
C LYS A 45 9.13 -0.29 -6.11
N THR A 46 8.05 0.24 -5.58
CA THR A 46 8.09 1.46 -4.78
C THR A 46 7.38 1.24 -3.46
N GLY A 47 8.00 1.73 -2.40
CA GLY A 47 7.36 1.73 -1.09
C GLY A 47 6.59 3.00 -0.86
N PHE A 48 5.88 3.07 0.24
CA PHE A 48 5.08 4.24 0.60
C PHE A 48 5.10 4.45 2.11
N PRO A 49 5.02 5.70 2.56
CA PRO A 49 5.04 5.97 3.99
C PRO A 49 3.67 5.78 4.60
N MET A 50 3.62 5.19 5.79
CA MET A 50 2.38 5.00 6.52
C MET A 50 2.61 5.35 7.98
N ALA A 51 1.59 5.86 8.62
CA ALA A 51 1.63 6.17 10.04
C ALA A 51 0.90 5.10 10.83
N ALA A 52 1.29 4.90 12.06
CA ALA A 52 0.62 3.96 12.94
C ALA A 52 -0.86 4.30 13.02
N GLY A 53 -1.71 3.32 12.95
CA GLY A 53 -3.16 3.50 12.98
C GLY A 53 -3.81 3.61 11.60
N GLU A 54 -3.02 3.83 10.57
CA GLU A 54 -3.56 3.87 9.21
C GLU A 54 -3.75 2.46 8.68
N THR A 55 -4.55 2.30 7.64
CA THR A 55 -4.81 0.98 7.08
C THR A 55 -4.49 0.96 5.60
N VAL A 56 -4.10 -0.22 5.14
CA VAL A 56 -3.89 -0.49 3.72
C VAL A 56 -4.92 -1.53 3.32
N THR A 57 -5.69 -1.26 2.29
CA THR A 57 -6.67 -2.21 1.77
C THR A 57 -6.10 -2.86 0.52
N ILE A 58 -6.15 -4.17 0.47
CA ILE A 58 -5.66 -4.93 -0.68
C ILE A 58 -6.80 -5.76 -1.22
N ASN A 59 -7.10 -5.61 -2.50
CA ASN A 59 -8.10 -6.42 -3.17
C ASN A 59 -7.43 -7.07 -4.36
N ALA A 60 -7.45 -8.38 -4.42
CA ALA A 60 -6.76 -9.10 -5.47
C ALA A 60 -7.46 -10.40 -5.81
N THR A 61 -7.23 -10.86 -7.02
CA THR A 61 -7.64 -12.20 -7.42
C THR A 61 -6.42 -12.87 -8.04
N TYR A 62 -6.34 -14.17 -7.91
CA TYR A 62 -5.19 -14.90 -8.45
C TYR A 62 -5.63 -16.24 -9.04
N SER A 63 -4.80 -16.75 -9.91
CA SER A 63 -5.05 -18.00 -10.62
C SER A 63 -3.76 -18.78 -10.69
N PRO A 64 -3.78 -20.08 -10.40
CA PRO A 64 -4.95 -20.90 -10.09
C PRO A 64 -5.45 -20.64 -8.66
N SER A 65 -6.73 -20.81 -8.45
CA SER A 65 -7.35 -20.48 -7.18
C SER A 65 -6.91 -21.42 -6.05
N SER A 66 -6.34 -22.55 -6.36
CA SER A 66 -5.85 -23.48 -5.35
C SER A 66 -4.46 -23.14 -4.85
N ALA A 67 -3.79 -22.16 -5.41
CA ALA A 67 -2.44 -21.81 -5.01
C ALA A 67 -2.42 -21.25 -3.58
N ASP A 68 -1.29 -21.40 -2.92
CA ASP A 68 -1.11 -20.89 -1.56
C ASP A 68 -0.38 -19.55 -1.69
N VAL A 69 -1.08 -18.47 -1.43
CA VAL A 69 -0.57 -17.12 -1.69
C VAL A 69 -0.73 -16.25 -0.47
N ASP A 70 0.31 -15.48 -0.14
CA ASP A 70 0.27 -14.52 0.94
C ASP A 70 0.36 -13.12 0.36
N PHE A 71 -0.42 -12.19 0.92
CA PHE A 71 -0.42 -10.79 0.51
C PHE A 71 -0.09 -9.94 1.72
N GLY A 72 0.75 -8.96 1.56
CA GLY A 72 1.08 -8.13 2.70
C GLY A 72 2.06 -7.02 2.39
N LEU A 73 2.73 -6.57 3.44
CA LEU A 73 3.62 -5.42 3.39
C LEU A 73 4.97 -5.78 3.99
N VAL A 74 6.03 -5.34 3.34
CA VAL A 74 7.38 -5.52 3.86
C VAL A 74 7.77 -4.21 4.52
N ASP A 75 8.21 -4.26 5.78
CA ASP A 75 8.59 -3.05 6.50
C ASP A 75 10.04 -2.68 6.21
N LYS A 76 10.50 -1.58 6.78
CA LYS A 76 11.83 -1.08 6.50
C LYS A 76 12.93 -2.01 6.97
N ASN A 77 12.61 -2.95 7.83
CA ASN A 77 13.60 -3.92 8.32
C ASN A 77 13.55 -5.21 7.50
N GLY A 78 12.76 -5.24 6.45
CA GLY A 78 12.67 -6.40 5.59
C GLY A 78 11.72 -7.48 6.07
N ARG A 79 10.92 -7.20 7.10
CA ARG A 79 10.01 -8.19 7.64
C ARG A 79 8.68 -8.15 6.89
N PHE A 80 8.19 -9.29 6.49
CA PHE A 80 6.95 -9.40 5.71
C PHE A 80 5.78 -9.64 6.66
N HIS A 81 4.84 -8.71 6.69
CA HIS A 81 3.60 -8.79 7.47
C HIS A 81 2.49 -9.17 6.51
N TYR A 82 1.93 -10.36 6.64
CA TYR A 82 1.04 -10.87 5.62
C TYR A 82 -0.18 -11.59 6.16
N LEU A 83 -1.16 -11.77 5.28
CA LEU A 83 -2.33 -12.59 5.52
C LEU A 83 -2.48 -13.50 4.30
N LYS A 84 -3.21 -14.60 4.47
CA LYS A 84 -3.35 -15.57 3.40
C LYS A 84 -4.54 -15.26 2.51
N GLY A 85 -4.36 -15.45 1.20
CA GLY A 85 -5.46 -15.46 0.27
C GLY A 85 -6.22 -16.76 0.36
N GLU A 86 -7.46 -16.77 -0.10
CA GLU A 86 -8.29 -17.96 -0.07
C GLU A 86 -9.11 -18.07 -1.34
N ASN A 87 -9.14 -19.25 -1.90
CA ASN A 87 -9.99 -19.55 -3.05
C ASN A 87 -9.81 -18.57 -4.22
N GLY A 88 -8.60 -18.15 -4.48
CA GLY A 88 -8.31 -17.30 -5.61
C GLY A 88 -8.57 -15.83 -5.37
N ALA A 89 -8.80 -15.41 -4.13
CA ALA A 89 -9.11 -14.02 -3.84
C ALA A 89 -8.49 -13.56 -2.53
N PHE A 90 -8.25 -12.25 -2.45
CA PHE A 90 -7.77 -11.64 -1.22
C PHE A 90 -8.45 -10.28 -1.11
N ASN A 91 -9.11 -10.01 0.00
CA ASN A 91 -9.82 -8.76 0.18
C ASN A 91 -9.76 -8.41 1.66
N GLU A 92 -8.68 -7.79 2.07
CA GLU A 92 -8.42 -7.54 3.48
C GLU A 92 -7.82 -6.16 3.71
N LYS A 93 -7.93 -5.71 4.96
CA LYS A 93 -7.31 -4.48 5.39
C LYS A 93 -6.20 -4.83 6.36
N ILE A 94 -5.06 -4.17 6.22
CA ILE A 94 -3.94 -4.37 7.12
C ILE A 94 -3.73 -3.07 7.88
N GLU A 95 -3.81 -3.13 9.19
CA GLU A 95 -3.60 -1.96 10.03
C GLU A 95 -2.12 -1.81 10.34
N ILE A 96 -1.60 -0.60 10.23
CA ILE A 96 -0.21 -0.31 10.46
C ILE A 96 0.02 -0.09 11.93
N ALA A 97 0.86 -0.89 12.54
CA ALA A 97 1.16 -0.78 13.96
C ALA A 97 2.28 0.21 14.24
N VAL A 98 3.26 0.29 13.36
CA VAL A 98 4.43 1.14 13.55
C VAL A 98 4.64 1.99 12.31
N SER A 99 4.78 3.30 12.50
CA SER A 99 5.00 4.22 11.39
C SER A 99 6.29 3.87 10.67
N GLY A 100 6.29 3.99 9.37
CA GLY A 100 7.47 3.71 8.56
C GLY A 100 7.12 3.58 7.10
N THR A 101 8.11 3.18 6.31
CA THR A 101 7.92 2.94 4.88
C THR A 101 7.64 1.46 4.68
N TYR A 102 6.62 1.17 3.89
CA TYR A 102 6.21 -0.20 3.61
C TYR A 102 6.17 -0.44 2.12
N THR A 103 6.37 -1.68 1.72
CA THR A 103 6.30 -2.08 0.32
C THR A 103 5.33 -3.24 0.19
N PHE A 104 4.38 -3.13 -0.73
CA PHE A 104 3.43 -4.20 -0.97
C PHE A 104 4.18 -5.39 -1.58
N ALA A 105 3.83 -6.59 -1.16
CA ALA A 105 4.47 -7.79 -1.68
C ALA A 105 3.51 -8.96 -1.71
N ILE A 106 3.76 -9.89 -2.60
CA ILE A 106 2.98 -11.11 -2.77
C ILE A 106 3.95 -12.27 -2.71
N ARG A 107 3.60 -13.30 -1.93
CA ARG A 107 4.44 -14.49 -1.85
C ARG A 107 3.67 -15.69 -2.35
N ASN A 108 4.23 -16.39 -3.30
CA ASN A 108 3.64 -17.60 -3.86
C ASN A 108 4.31 -18.78 -3.20
N ASN A 109 3.58 -19.48 -2.34
CA ASN A 109 4.11 -20.63 -1.61
C ASN A 109 3.83 -21.93 -2.34
N SER A 110 3.28 -21.87 -3.55
CA SER A 110 2.98 -23.09 -4.29
C SER A 110 4.08 -23.43 -5.27
N ASP A 111 3.96 -24.56 -5.92
CA ASP A 111 4.96 -25.04 -6.87
C ASP A 111 4.59 -24.69 -8.32
N VAL A 112 3.63 -23.81 -8.52
CA VAL A 112 3.25 -23.35 -9.85
C VAL A 112 3.29 -21.82 -9.86
N ASP A 113 3.48 -21.25 -11.05
CA ASP A 113 3.44 -19.80 -11.19
C ASP A 113 1.99 -19.34 -11.08
N ILE A 114 1.78 -18.15 -10.56
CA ILE A 114 0.43 -17.60 -10.41
C ILE A 114 0.35 -16.25 -11.10
N GLU A 115 -0.86 -15.91 -11.53
CA GLU A 115 -1.12 -14.58 -12.05
C GLU A 115 -2.02 -13.86 -11.06
N VAL A 116 -1.66 -12.64 -10.70
CA VAL A 116 -2.36 -11.87 -9.68
C VAL A 116 -2.72 -10.51 -10.23
N THR A 117 -3.99 -10.14 -10.08
CA THR A 117 -4.44 -8.80 -10.46
C THR A 117 -5.20 -8.19 -9.31
N GLY A 118 -5.17 -6.88 -9.21
CA GLY A 118 -5.92 -6.20 -8.17
C GLY A 118 -5.42 -4.81 -7.94
N TYR A 119 -5.65 -4.32 -6.72
CA TYR A 119 -5.19 -2.99 -6.36
C TYR A 119 -4.91 -2.89 -4.88
N VAL A 120 -4.06 -1.92 -4.53
CA VAL A 120 -3.69 -1.60 -3.16
C VAL A 120 -4.13 -0.15 -2.94
N ASN A 121 -4.88 0.06 -1.86
CA ASN A 121 -5.38 1.38 -1.53
C ASN A 121 -4.81 1.79 -0.18
N TYR A 122 -4.09 2.91 -0.15
CA TYR A 122 -3.44 3.39 1.08
C TYR A 122 -3.47 4.89 1.22
#